data_2038df806ecd49096f2f4ed95a05e544
#
_entry.id   2038df806ecd49096f2f4ed95a05e544
#
_cell.length_a   1.000
_cell.length_b   1.000
_cell.length_c   1.000
_cell.angle_alpha   90.00
_cell.angle_beta   90.00
_cell.angle_gamma   90.00
#
_symmetry.space_group_name_H-M   'P 1'
#
loop_
_entity.id
_entity.type
_entity.pdbx_description
1 polymer ?
#
loop_
_entity_poly.entity_id
_entity_poly.type
_entity_poly.pdbx_seq_one_letter_code
_entity_poly.pdbx_strand_id
1 'polypeptide(L)'
;MTVPRRFKIPESVLVVIHTAALEVLLLERADAPGFWQSVTGSKDSVGESLVETCVREVGEETGIAIGAPEVPLAHLVDWQLANVYDIYPQWQHRYAAGVTRNTEHVFGLRVPRDTPVRPAPGEHLRFEWLEWRAAADRCFSPSNAEAILQLPRRAATGA
;
A
#
# COMPACT_ATOMS: atom_id res chain seq x y z
N MET A 1 13.69 14.06 29.91
CA MET A 1 12.96 14.67 28.80
C MET A 1 12.19 13.60 28.05
N THR A 2 10.87 13.72 27.99
CA THR A 2 10.03 12.81 27.20
C THR A 2 10.11 13.20 25.74
N VAL A 3 10.37 12.22 24.87
CA VAL A 3 10.30 12.44 23.42
C VAL A 3 8.82 12.68 23.04
N PRO A 4 8.50 13.75 22.30
CA PRO A 4 7.12 13.98 21.89
C PRO A 4 6.59 12.78 21.10
N ARG A 5 5.36 12.36 21.41
CA ARG A 5 4.71 11.28 20.69
C ARG A 5 4.44 11.73 19.26
N ARG A 6 4.95 10.96 18.29
CA ARG A 6 4.65 11.21 16.88
C ARG A 6 3.34 10.53 16.52
N PHE A 7 2.41 11.33 16.00
CA PHE A 7 1.17 10.82 15.47
C PHE A 7 1.28 10.61 13.96
N LYS A 8 0.53 9.66 13.46
CA LYS A 8 0.42 9.44 12.02
C LYS A 8 -0.26 10.63 11.35
N ILE A 9 0.21 10.98 10.17
CA ILE A 9 -0.44 11.96 9.31
C ILE A 9 -1.63 11.27 8.64
N PRO A 10 -2.84 11.84 8.66
CA PRO A 10 -4.04 11.21 8.11
C PRO A 10 -4.11 11.35 6.58
N GLU A 11 -2.99 11.11 5.93
CA GLU A 11 -2.84 11.08 4.48
C GLU A 11 -1.87 9.96 4.15
N SER A 12 -2.34 9.00 3.37
CA SER A 12 -1.62 7.76 3.12
C SER A 12 -1.69 7.37 1.66
N VAL A 13 -0.90 6.36 1.31
CA VAL A 13 -0.93 5.72 0.01
C VAL A 13 -1.35 4.27 0.14
N LEU A 14 -1.95 3.74 -0.91
CA LEU A 14 -2.17 2.32 -1.12
C LEU A 14 -1.56 1.98 -2.47
N VAL A 15 -0.62 1.05 -2.48
CA VAL A 15 0.09 0.68 -3.70
C VAL A 15 -0.28 -0.74 -4.10
N VAL A 16 -1.00 -0.87 -5.20
CA VAL A 16 -1.31 -2.17 -5.79
C VAL A 16 -0.11 -2.63 -6.61
N ILE A 17 0.65 -3.57 -6.07
CA ILE A 17 1.83 -4.13 -6.74
C ILE A 17 1.39 -5.33 -7.56
N HIS A 18 1.71 -5.30 -8.85
CA HIS A 18 1.23 -6.32 -9.76
C HIS A 18 2.26 -6.65 -10.84
N THR A 19 2.07 -7.81 -11.46
CA THR A 19 2.84 -8.23 -12.64
C THR A 19 2.06 -7.91 -13.91
N ALA A 20 2.71 -8.07 -15.07
CA ALA A 20 2.04 -7.92 -16.35
C ALA A 20 0.90 -8.95 -16.55
N ALA A 21 1.00 -10.10 -15.88
CA ALA A 21 -0.05 -11.14 -15.91
C ALA A 21 -1.18 -10.86 -14.91
N LEU A 22 -1.19 -9.70 -14.28
CA LEU A 22 -2.20 -9.27 -13.30
C LEU A 22 -2.26 -10.17 -12.05
N GLU A 23 -1.12 -10.68 -11.64
CA GLU A 23 -0.95 -11.24 -10.31
C GLU A 23 -0.64 -10.10 -9.35
N VAL A 24 -1.26 -10.11 -8.19
CA VAL A 24 -1.20 -9.02 -7.20
C VAL A 24 -0.54 -9.51 -5.92
N LEU A 25 0.35 -8.69 -5.38
CA LEU A 25 1.03 -8.95 -4.12
C LEU A 25 0.14 -8.51 -2.95
N LEU A 26 -0.09 -9.42 -2.03
CA LEU A 26 -0.73 -9.10 -0.75
C LEU A 26 0.18 -9.47 0.41
N LEU A 27 0.05 -8.72 1.49
CA LEU A 27 0.78 -8.90 2.75
C LEU A 27 -0.22 -9.15 3.88
N GLU A 28 0.10 -10.09 4.76
CA GLU A 28 -0.71 -10.36 5.95
C GLU A 28 -0.20 -9.54 7.12
N ARG A 29 -1.09 -8.80 7.79
CA ARG A 29 -0.73 -7.93 8.92
C ARG A 29 -0.34 -8.75 10.15
N ALA A 30 0.76 -8.36 10.78
CA ALA A 30 1.17 -8.98 12.04
C ALA A 30 0.28 -8.55 13.21
N ASP A 31 -0.22 -7.30 13.20
CA ASP A 31 -1.10 -6.77 14.25
C ASP A 31 -2.57 -7.20 14.11
N ALA A 32 -2.90 -7.82 12.99
CA ALA A 32 -4.24 -8.34 12.71
C ALA A 32 -4.13 -9.58 11.81
N PRO A 33 -3.71 -10.73 12.36
CA PRO A 33 -3.56 -11.96 11.58
C PRO A 33 -4.85 -12.32 10.83
N GLY A 34 -4.70 -12.74 9.58
CA GLY A 34 -5.82 -12.99 8.68
C GLY A 34 -6.25 -11.77 7.87
N PHE A 35 -5.75 -10.57 8.20
CA PHE A 35 -6.02 -9.35 7.45
C PHE A 35 -4.95 -9.18 6.37
N TRP A 36 -5.36 -9.34 5.12
CA TRP A 36 -4.50 -9.22 3.94
C TRP A 36 -4.73 -7.90 3.24
N GLN A 37 -3.66 -7.30 2.74
CA GLN A 37 -3.73 -5.98 2.11
C GLN A 37 -2.58 -5.74 1.14
N SER A 38 -2.77 -4.78 0.25
CA SER A 38 -1.67 -4.19 -0.54
C SER A 38 -0.76 -3.38 0.39
N VAL A 39 0.35 -2.87 -0.14
CA VAL A 39 1.20 -1.95 0.62
C VAL A 39 0.41 -0.70 0.97
N THR A 40 0.41 -0.32 2.24
CA THR A 40 -0.20 0.92 2.72
C THR A 40 0.74 1.63 3.67
N GLY A 41 0.70 2.94 3.70
CA GLY A 41 1.46 3.70 4.68
C GLY A 41 1.17 5.18 4.60
N SER A 42 1.34 5.85 5.74
CA SER A 42 1.12 7.28 5.86
C SER A 42 2.36 8.06 5.46
N LYS A 43 2.16 9.32 5.05
CA LYS A 43 3.27 10.25 4.89
C LYS A 43 4.08 10.31 6.18
N ASP A 44 5.39 10.37 6.03
CA ASP A 44 6.32 10.47 7.16
C ASP A 44 6.42 11.91 7.67
N SER A 45 6.18 12.88 6.78
CA SER A 45 6.10 14.29 7.10
C SER A 45 5.11 14.98 6.18
N VAL A 46 4.63 16.16 6.58
CA VAL A 46 3.70 16.94 5.78
C VAL A 46 4.27 17.29 4.41
N GLY A 47 5.59 17.50 4.33
CA GLY A 47 6.27 17.85 3.08
C GLY A 47 6.64 16.65 2.20
N GLU A 48 6.47 15.42 2.68
CA GLU A 48 6.74 14.23 1.85
C GLU A 48 5.72 14.16 0.71
N SER A 49 6.18 13.98 -0.53
CA SER A 49 5.26 13.80 -1.65
C SER A 49 4.63 12.42 -1.62
N LEU A 50 3.51 12.24 -2.30
CA LEU A 50 2.87 10.92 -2.39
C LEU A 50 3.78 9.89 -3.07
N VAL A 51 4.53 10.31 -4.10
CA VAL A 51 5.50 9.42 -4.76
C VAL A 51 6.60 9.00 -3.79
N GLU A 52 7.15 9.94 -3.03
CA GLU A 52 8.17 9.63 -2.01
C GLU A 52 7.61 8.67 -0.95
N THR A 53 6.35 8.87 -0.54
CA THR A 53 5.69 7.97 0.41
C THR A 53 5.60 6.55 -0.18
N CYS A 54 5.19 6.43 -1.45
CA CYS A 54 5.13 5.12 -2.13
C CYS A 54 6.51 4.45 -2.17
N VAL A 55 7.53 5.17 -2.60
CA VAL A 55 8.89 4.63 -2.70
C VAL A 55 9.38 4.11 -1.36
N ARG A 56 9.19 4.91 -0.32
CA ARG A 56 9.61 4.55 1.04
C ARG A 56 8.83 3.34 1.58
N GLU A 57 7.51 3.38 1.51
CA GLU A 57 6.67 2.32 2.08
C GLU A 57 6.82 1.00 1.33
N VAL A 58 6.89 1.03 0.00
CA VAL A 58 7.14 -0.19 -0.77
C VAL A 58 8.49 -0.79 -0.40
N GLY A 59 9.53 0.04 -0.28
CA GLY A 59 10.85 -0.42 0.15
C GLY A 59 10.84 -1.03 1.54
N GLU A 60 10.21 -0.36 2.49
CA GLU A 60 10.13 -0.83 3.88
C GLU A 60 9.33 -2.12 4.01
N GLU A 61 8.20 -2.22 3.34
CA GLU A 61 7.27 -3.35 3.53
C GLU A 61 7.61 -4.56 2.67
N THR A 62 8.31 -4.39 1.55
CA THR A 62 8.56 -5.49 0.60
C THR A 62 10.00 -5.68 0.20
N GLY A 63 10.85 -4.68 0.44
CA GLY A 63 12.23 -4.68 -0.06
C GLY A 63 12.34 -4.34 -1.55
N ILE A 64 11.24 -4.06 -2.24
CA ILE A 64 11.28 -3.68 -3.65
C ILE A 64 11.79 -2.24 -3.78
N ALA A 65 12.82 -2.04 -4.59
CA ALA A 65 13.44 -0.73 -4.81
C ALA A 65 12.86 -0.08 -6.06
N ILE A 66 11.93 0.84 -5.89
CA ILE A 66 11.40 1.67 -6.99
C ILE A 66 12.49 2.63 -7.43
N GLY A 67 12.79 2.64 -8.71
CA GLY A 67 13.89 3.41 -9.28
C GLY A 67 15.09 2.56 -9.69
N ALA A 68 15.15 1.30 -9.27
CA ALA A 68 16.13 0.34 -9.77
C ALA A 68 15.81 -0.01 -11.24
N PRO A 69 16.79 -0.52 -12.01
CA PRO A 69 16.56 -0.84 -13.42
C PRO A 69 15.38 -1.80 -13.66
N GLU A 70 15.16 -2.73 -12.72
CA GLU A 70 14.09 -3.74 -12.83
C GLU A 70 12.71 -3.16 -12.54
N VAL A 71 12.65 -2.08 -11.74
CA VAL A 71 11.42 -1.41 -11.33
C VAL A 71 11.57 0.10 -11.50
N PRO A 72 11.54 0.59 -12.75
CA PRO A 72 11.71 2.03 -13.02
C PRO A 72 10.60 2.86 -12.35
N LEU A 73 10.91 4.09 -12.00
CA LEU A 73 9.94 5.01 -11.42
C LEU A 73 8.69 5.16 -12.31
N ALA A 74 8.85 5.09 -13.63
CA ALA A 74 7.74 5.18 -14.57
C ALA A 74 6.71 4.06 -14.41
N HIS A 75 7.07 2.95 -13.74
CA HIS A 75 6.13 1.86 -13.45
C HIS A 75 5.24 2.13 -12.24
N LEU A 76 5.54 3.18 -11.48
CA LEU A 76 4.67 3.66 -10.40
C LEU A 76 3.70 4.68 -11.00
N VAL A 77 2.43 4.34 -11.03
CA VAL A 77 1.39 5.15 -11.67
C VAL A 77 0.39 5.62 -10.63
N ASP A 78 0.17 6.93 -10.58
CA ASP A 78 -0.88 7.52 -9.77
C ASP A 78 -2.23 7.27 -10.48
N TRP A 79 -3.11 6.53 -9.82
CA TRP A 79 -4.43 6.23 -10.40
C TRP A 79 -5.40 7.40 -10.25
N GLN A 80 -5.01 8.48 -9.58
CA GLN A 80 -5.85 9.65 -9.34
C GLN A 80 -7.17 9.26 -8.68
N LEU A 81 -7.08 8.30 -7.77
CA LEU A 81 -8.19 7.78 -7.00
C LEU A 81 -7.83 7.97 -5.53
N ALA A 82 -8.72 8.60 -4.78
CA ALA A 82 -8.54 8.77 -3.35
C ALA A 82 -9.79 8.29 -2.61
N ASN A 83 -9.57 7.60 -1.51
CA ASN A 83 -10.63 7.14 -0.63
C ASN A 83 -10.50 7.83 0.71
N VAL A 84 -11.62 8.36 1.22
CA VAL A 84 -11.69 8.90 2.57
C VAL A 84 -12.49 7.92 3.41
N TYR A 85 -11.90 7.43 4.47
CA TYR A 85 -12.58 6.45 5.33
C TYR A 85 -12.35 6.76 6.81
N ASP A 86 -13.26 6.27 7.63
CA ASP A 86 -13.13 6.37 9.08
C ASP A 86 -12.02 5.43 9.55
N ILE A 87 -11.16 5.95 10.42
CA ILE A 87 -10.07 5.15 11.00
C ILE A 87 -10.69 4.11 11.92
N TYR A 88 -10.26 2.83 11.75
CA TYR A 88 -10.73 1.74 12.60
C TYR A 88 -10.43 2.04 14.07
N PRO A 89 -11.37 1.77 14.99
CA PRO A 89 -11.18 2.07 16.42
C PRO A 89 -9.89 1.52 17.01
N GLN A 90 -9.47 0.33 16.60
CA GLN A 90 -8.25 -0.30 17.10
C GLN A 90 -6.98 0.46 16.71
N TRP A 91 -7.03 1.36 15.74
CA TRP A 91 -5.87 2.12 15.27
C TRP A 91 -5.97 3.63 15.52
N GLN A 92 -7.08 4.12 16.09
CA GLN A 92 -7.26 5.55 16.34
C GLN A 92 -6.19 6.14 17.26
N HIS A 93 -5.65 5.32 18.17
CA HIS A 93 -4.59 5.75 19.09
C HIS A 93 -3.30 6.18 18.38
N ARG A 94 -3.14 5.81 17.11
CA ARG A 94 -1.97 6.18 16.30
C ARG A 94 -2.05 7.61 15.76
N TYR A 95 -3.19 8.25 15.89
CA TYR A 95 -3.47 9.59 15.35
C TYR A 95 -3.70 10.59 16.47
N ALA A 96 -3.54 11.89 16.15
CA ALA A 96 -3.83 12.95 17.10
C ALA A 96 -5.30 12.96 17.51
N ALA A 97 -5.59 13.48 18.70
CA ALA A 97 -6.97 13.61 19.17
C ALA A 97 -7.81 14.41 18.18
N GLY A 98 -9.02 13.93 17.90
CA GLY A 98 -9.93 14.56 16.95
C GLY A 98 -9.75 14.13 15.49
N VAL A 99 -8.69 13.39 15.18
CA VAL A 99 -8.47 12.83 13.84
C VAL A 99 -9.25 11.53 13.74
N THR A 100 -10.29 11.51 12.90
CA THR A 100 -11.19 10.36 12.75
C THR A 100 -11.18 9.77 11.35
N ARG A 101 -10.63 10.48 10.36
CA ARG A 101 -10.64 10.07 8.95
C ARG A 101 -9.25 10.13 8.36
N ASN A 102 -8.98 9.20 7.43
CA ASN A 102 -7.76 9.15 6.65
C ASN A 102 -8.11 9.28 5.16
N THR A 103 -7.27 10.01 4.42
CA THR A 103 -7.35 10.07 2.96
C THR A 103 -6.28 9.17 2.38
N GLU A 104 -6.70 8.16 1.62
CA GLU A 104 -5.81 7.16 1.03
C GLU A 104 -5.78 7.35 -0.49
N HIS A 105 -4.57 7.61 -1.02
CA HIS A 105 -4.33 7.78 -2.45
C HIS A 105 -3.84 6.48 -3.06
N VAL A 106 -4.45 6.07 -4.17
CA VAL A 106 -4.18 4.76 -4.78
C VAL A 106 -3.19 4.89 -5.93
N PHE A 107 -2.17 4.04 -5.89
CA PHE A 107 -1.15 3.90 -6.94
C PHE A 107 -1.10 2.45 -7.40
N GLY A 108 -0.65 2.26 -8.64
CA GLY A 108 -0.28 0.93 -9.16
C GLY A 108 1.22 0.88 -9.39
N LEU A 109 1.81 -0.28 -9.12
CA LEU A 109 3.23 -0.53 -9.38
C LEU A 109 3.38 -1.85 -10.13
N ARG A 110 3.84 -1.77 -11.39
CA ARG A 110 4.16 -2.97 -12.15
C ARG A 110 5.58 -3.42 -11.87
N VAL A 111 5.74 -4.69 -11.52
CA VAL A 111 7.04 -5.30 -11.25
C VAL A 111 7.21 -6.55 -12.12
N PRO A 112 8.47 -6.97 -12.40
CA PRO A 112 8.72 -8.22 -13.09
C PRO A 112 8.16 -9.42 -12.33
N ARG A 113 7.76 -10.45 -13.05
CA ARG A 113 7.50 -11.75 -12.46
C ARG A 113 8.75 -12.21 -11.71
N ASP A 114 8.54 -12.90 -10.61
CA ASP A 114 9.62 -13.42 -9.75
C ASP A 114 10.43 -12.33 -9.02
N THR A 115 9.87 -11.11 -8.90
CA THR A 115 10.48 -10.08 -8.07
C THR A 115 10.58 -10.55 -6.63
N PRO A 116 11.77 -10.55 -6.00
CA PRO A 116 11.91 -10.96 -4.61
C PRO A 116 11.15 -10.04 -3.68
N VAL A 117 10.48 -10.64 -2.70
CA VAL A 117 9.72 -9.90 -1.67
C VAL A 117 10.22 -10.31 -0.30
N ARG A 118 10.52 -9.32 0.54
CA ARG A 118 10.90 -9.52 1.93
C ARG A 118 9.97 -8.72 2.82
N PRO A 119 8.93 -9.36 3.41
CA PRO A 119 8.05 -8.67 4.33
C PRO A 119 8.82 -8.07 5.51
N ALA A 120 8.39 -6.87 5.96
CA ALA A 120 9.04 -6.21 7.09
C ALA A 120 8.82 -7.01 8.38
N PRO A 121 9.89 -7.42 9.08
CA PRO A 121 9.76 -8.16 10.33
C PRO A 121 8.94 -7.36 11.35
N GLY A 122 8.00 -8.02 12.02
CA GLY A 122 7.14 -7.38 13.01
C GLY A 122 5.95 -6.63 12.46
N GLU A 123 5.94 -6.27 11.18
CA GLU A 123 4.81 -5.58 10.55
C GLU A 123 3.93 -6.52 9.75
N HIS A 124 4.56 -7.47 9.03
CA HIS A 124 3.85 -8.44 8.20
C HIS A 124 4.35 -9.84 8.51
N LEU A 125 3.41 -10.81 8.50
CA LEU A 125 3.72 -12.21 8.78
C LEU A 125 4.24 -12.94 7.54
N ARG A 126 3.66 -12.65 6.39
CA ARG A 126 3.99 -13.31 5.12
C ARG A 126 3.38 -12.56 3.95
N PHE A 127 3.74 -12.97 2.75
CA PHE A 127 3.21 -12.43 1.52
C PHE A 127 2.67 -13.53 0.62
N GLU A 128 1.83 -13.14 -0.35
CA GLU A 128 1.29 -14.06 -1.34
C GLU A 128 1.02 -13.31 -2.66
N TRP A 129 1.34 -13.96 -3.77
CA TRP A 129 0.95 -13.49 -5.10
C TRP A 129 -0.32 -14.20 -5.52
N LEU A 130 -1.36 -13.44 -5.86
CA LEU A 130 -2.65 -13.98 -6.23
C LEU A 130 -3.13 -13.38 -7.54
N GLU A 131 -3.85 -14.16 -8.32
CA GLU A 131 -4.58 -13.62 -9.46
C GLU A 131 -5.50 -12.50 -8.95
N TRP A 132 -5.66 -11.44 -9.75
CA TRP A 132 -6.25 -10.19 -9.26
C TRP A 132 -7.65 -10.33 -8.61
N ARG A 133 -8.51 -11.24 -9.13
CA ARG A 133 -9.83 -11.45 -8.51
C ARG A 133 -9.71 -12.13 -7.16
N ALA A 134 -8.85 -13.14 -7.08
CA ALA A 134 -8.59 -13.82 -5.82
C ALA A 134 -7.95 -12.85 -4.80
N ALA A 135 -7.07 -11.97 -5.27
CA ALA A 135 -6.48 -10.95 -4.42
C ALA A 135 -7.54 -9.99 -3.88
N ALA A 136 -8.44 -9.52 -4.73
CA ALA A 136 -9.54 -8.65 -4.29
C ALA A 136 -10.41 -9.33 -3.23
N ASP A 137 -10.76 -10.60 -3.44
CA ASP A 137 -11.55 -11.36 -2.47
C ASP A 137 -10.84 -11.56 -1.13
N ARG A 138 -9.50 -11.63 -1.14
CA ARG A 138 -8.70 -11.84 0.06
C ARG A 138 -8.56 -10.59 0.91
N CYS A 139 -8.68 -9.39 0.34
CA CYS A 139 -8.48 -8.14 1.05
C CYS A 139 -9.51 -7.92 2.15
N PHE A 140 -9.04 -7.50 3.34
CA PHE A 140 -9.96 -7.15 4.41
C PHE A 140 -10.64 -5.79 4.19
N SER A 141 -9.99 -4.88 3.47
CA SER A 141 -10.49 -3.52 3.22
C SER A 141 -11.28 -3.46 1.91
N PRO A 142 -12.52 -2.96 1.94
CA PRO A 142 -13.32 -2.80 0.71
C PRO A 142 -12.66 -1.86 -0.31
N SER A 143 -12.01 -0.79 0.13
CA SER A 143 -11.34 0.14 -0.78
C SER A 143 -10.16 -0.50 -1.48
N ASN A 144 -9.42 -1.36 -0.79
CA ASN A 144 -8.32 -2.13 -1.39
C ASN A 144 -8.85 -3.13 -2.43
N ALA A 145 -9.92 -3.84 -2.08
CA ALA A 145 -10.57 -4.78 -3.00
C ALA A 145 -11.05 -4.08 -4.27
N GLU A 146 -11.72 -2.94 -4.13
CA GLU A 146 -12.20 -2.16 -5.27
C GLU A 146 -11.06 -1.67 -6.17
N ALA A 147 -9.97 -1.22 -5.56
CA ALA A 147 -8.79 -0.79 -6.32
C ALA A 147 -8.24 -1.94 -7.16
N ILE A 148 -8.11 -3.13 -6.59
CA ILE A 148 -7.62 -4.31 -7.31
C ILE A 148 -8.57 -4.69 -8.45
N LEU A 149 -9.88 -4.57 -8.25
CA LEU A 149 -10.86 -4.87 -9.31
C LEU A 149 -10.76 -3.92 -10.52
N GLN A 150 -10.14 -2.75 -10.34
CA GLN A 150 -9.88 -1.82 -11.44
C GLN A 150 -8.60 -2.15 -12.20
N LEU A 151 -7.78 -3.06 -11.69
CA LEU A 151 -6.44 -3.32 -12.23
C LEU A 151 -6.42 -3.63 -13.74
N PRO A 152 -7.27 -4.50 -14.30
CA PRO A 152 -7.21 -4.76 -15.73
C PRO A 152 -7.37 -3.51 -16.59
N ARG A 153 -8.29 -2.62 -16.20
CA ARG A 153 -8.52 -1.37 -16.90
C ARG A 153 -7.36 -0.40 -16.70
N ARG A 154 -6.84 -0.28 -15.47
CA ARG A 154 -5.73 0.61 -15.15
C ARG A 154 -4.44 0.18 -15.84
N ALA A 155 -4.15 -1.11 -15.85
CA ALA A 155 -2.96 -1.66 -16.48
C ALA A 155 -3.01 -1.48 -18.01
N ALA A 156 -4.18 -1.56 -18.63
CA ALA A 156 -4.35 -1.38 -20.07
C ALA A 156 -4.10 0.08 -20.52
N THR A 157 -4.37 1.07 -19.66
CA THR A 157 -4.22 2.49 -19.97
C THR A 157 -2.98 3.12 -19.36
N GLY A 158 -2.43 2.50 -18.35
CA GLY A 158 -1.33 3.05 -17.55
C GLY A 158 0.05 2.77 -18.09
N ALA A 159 0.11 2.29 -19.31
CA ALA A 159 1.38 2.06 -20.00
C ALA A 159 2.58 1.85 -19.08
#